data_4192a4219acd2d84d2be127bc2137d81
#
_entry.id   4192a4219acd2d84d2be127bc2137d81
#
_cell.length_a   1.000
_cell.length_b   1.000
_cell.length_c   1.000
_cell.angle_alpha   90.00
_cell.angle_beta   90.00
_cell.angle_gamma   90.00
#
_symmetry.space_group_name_H-M   'P 1'
#
loop_
_entity.id
_entity.type
_entity.pdbx_description
1 polymer ?
#
loop_
_entity_poly.entity_id
_entity_poly.type
_entity_poly.pdbx_seq_one_letter_code
_entity_poly.pdbx_strand_id
1 'polypeptide(L)'
;MKIAPSLLSCDFSKMGEEIVRMDKAGADYMHLDVMDGAFVPNITFGAPVIKAVRKFTDVPFDVHLMIDNPLDYADDFINAGADIILSLIHI
;
A
#
# COMPACT_ATOMS: atom_id res chain seq x y z
N MET A 1 13.50 -10.89 -12.60
CA MET A 1 12.32 -11.04 -11.73
C MET A 1 12.15 -9.79 -10.85
N LYS A 2 10.93 -9.28 -10.74
CA LYS A 2 10.66 -8.16 -9.88
C LYS A 2 10.15 -8.65 -8.53
N ILE A 3 10.53 -7.94 -7.46
CA ILE A 3 10.16 -8.29 -6.09
C ILE A 3 9.28 -7.20 -5.53
N ALA A 4 8.11 -7.57 -5.01
CA ALA A 4 7.12 -6.67 -4.43
C ALA A 4 6.69 -7.18 -3.05
N PRO A 5 7.49 -6.93 -2.00
CA PRO A 5 7.12 -7.37 -0.65
C PRO A 5 5.86 -6.67 -0.17
N SER A 6 5.05 -7.40 0.60
CA SER A 6 3.80 -6.88 1.16
C SER A 6 4.05 -6.23 2.52
N LEU A 7 3.57 -4.99 2.70
CA LEU A 7 3.64 -4.32 3.99
C LEU A 7 2.62 -4.85 5.00
N LEU A 8 1.69 -5.69 4.56
CA LEU A 8 0.75 -6.34 5.47
C LEU A 8 1.46 -7.25 6.46
N SER A 9 2.61 -7.83 6.06
CA SER A 9 3.41 -8.74 6.88
C SER A 9 4.38 -8.04 7.81
N CYS A 10 4.51 -6.71 7.74
CA CYS A 10 5.47 -5.97 8.57
C CYS A 10 4.86 -5.57 9.91
N ASP A 11 5.71 -5.12 10.84
CA ASP A 11 5.27 -4.50 12.08
C ASP A 11 4.81 -3.07 11.77
N PHE A 12 3.51 -2.82 11.84
CA PHE A 12 2.93 -1.52 11.52
C PHE A 12 3.44 -0.40 12.42
N SER A 13 3.85 -0.72 13.64
CA SER A 13 4.42 0.28 14.55
C SER A 13 5.78 0.80 14.09
N LYS A 14 6.44 0.07 13.18
CA LYS A 14 7.75 0.40 12.62
C LYS A 14 7.71 0.46 11.09
N MET A 15 6.59 0.85 10.54
CA MET A 15 6.34 0.75 9.09
C MET A 15 7.38 1.51 8.27
N GLY A 16 7.77 2.72 8.69
CA GLY A 16 8.79 3.50 8.00
C GLY A 16 10.15 2.81 7.97
N GLU A 17 10.56 2.23 9.11
CA GLU A 17 11.82 1.48 9.22
C GLU A 17 11.79 0.22 8.34
N GLU A 18 10.66 -0.47 8.30
CA GLU A 18 10.49 -1.66 7.49
C GLU A 18 10.57 -1.33 5.99
N ILE A 19 10.00 -0.20 5.57
CA ILE A 19 10.07 0.25 4.18
C ILE A 19 11.52 0.52 3.79
N VAL A 20 12.28 1.23 4.63
CA VAL A 20 13.70 1.50 4.38
C VAL A 20 14.48 0.19 4.26
N ARG A 21 14.19 -0.77 5.13
CA ARG A 21 14.86 -2.07 5.10
C ARG A 21 14.58 -2.84 3.81
N MET A 22 13.32 -2.83 3.35
CA MET A 22 12.93 -3.48 2.10
C MET A 22 13.56 -2.81 0.89
N ASP A 23 13.63 -1.47 0.90
CA ASP A 23 14.30 -0.70 -0.16
C ASP A 23 15.76 -1.10 -0.28
N LYS A 24 16.49 -1.13 0.85
CA LYS A 24 17.89 -1.53 0.88
C LYS A 24 18.12 -2.97 0.46
N ALA A 25 17.14 -3.83 0.67
CA ALA A 25 17.19 -5.23 0.25
C ALA A 25 16.91 -5.42 -1.25
N GLY A 26 16.58 -4.35 -1.98
CA GLY A 26 16.41 -4.38 -3.43
C GLY A 26 15.00 -4.63 -3.93
N ALA A 27 13.99 -4.25 -3.15
CA ALA A 27 12.59 -4.37 -3.59
C ALA A 27 12.33 -3.49 -4.82
N ASP A 28 11.62 -4.03 -5.81
CA ASP A 28 11.24 -3.30 -7.02
C ASP A 28 9.95 -2.49 -6.82
N TYR A 29 9.06 -3.00 -5.98
CA TYR A 29 7.79 -2.37 -5.60
C TYR A 29 7.53 -2.62 -4.13
N MET A 30 6.71 -1.76 -3.51
CA MET A 30 6.13 -2.01 -2.19
C MET A 30 4.65 -2.31 -2.40
N HIS A 31 4.20 -3.48 -1.97
CA HIS A 31 2.79 -3.88 -2.10
C HIS A 31 2.03 -3.52 -0.82
N LEU A 32 0.99 -2.70 -0.96
CA LEU A 32 0.18 -2.24 0.16
C LEU A 32 -1.26 -2.69 -0.01
N ASP A 33 -1.71 -3.59 0.86
CA ASP A 33 -3.08 -4.10 0.84
C ASP A 33 -3.96 -3.24 1.75
N VAL A 34 -4.93 -2.55 1.15
CA VAL A 34 -5.88 -1.69 1.86
C VAL A 34 -7.21 -2.42 1.97
N MET A 35 -7.64 -2.66 3.20
CA MET A 35 -8.86 -3.38 3.52
C MET A 35 -9.74 -2.54 4.44
N ASP A 36 -11.04 -2.47 4.17
CA ASP A 36 -12.00 -1.67 4.95
C ASP A 36 -12.95 -2.51 5.82
N GLY A 37 -12.79 -3.82 5.83
CA GLY A 37 -13.64 -4.72 6.59
C GLY A 37 -14.95 -5.11 5.92
N ALA A 38 -15.31 -4.44 4.82
CA ALA A 38 -16.55 -4.74 4.09
C ALA A 38 -16.33 -5.80 3.02
N PHE A 39 -15.28 -5.64 2.20
CA PHE A 39 -14.96 -6.57 1.12
C PHE A 39 -14.29 -7.83 1.65
N VAL A 40 -13.36 -7.68 2.58
CA VAL A 40 -12.67 -8.79 3.27
C VAL A 40 -12.81 -8.56 4.78
N PRO A 41 -12.79 -9.63 5.61
CA PRO A 41 -13.04 -9.47 7.05
C PRO A 41 -11.83 -8.96 7.83
N ASN A 42 -11.26 -7.86 7.38
CA ASN A 42 -10.13 -7.22 8.04
C ASN A 42 -10.09 -5.72 7.71
N ILE A 43 -9.45 -4.95 8.58
CA ILE A 43 -9.21 -3.52 8.37
C ILE A 43 -7.71 -3.31 8.52
N THR A 44 -7.06 -2.67 7.54
CA THR A 44 -5.61 -2.45 7.61
C THR A 44 -5.27 -0.97 7.82
N PHE A 45 -5.18 -0.18 6.75
CA PHE A 45 -4.81 1.22 6.82
C PHE A 45 -5.36 1.97 5.60
N GLY A 46 -5.25 3.28 5.62
CA GLY A 46 -5.79 4.11 4.56
C GLY A 46 -4.76 5.08 3.99
N ALA A 47 -5.23 6.01 3.17
CA ALA A 47 -4.39 6.99 2.49
C ALA A 47 -3.50 7.82 3.43
N PRO A 48 -3.94 8.26 4.61
CA PRO A 48 -3.07 9.02 5.51
C PRO A 48 -1.80 8.27 5.92
N VAL A 49 -1.90 6.95 6.13
CA VAL A 49 -0.73 6.13 6.48
C VAL A 49 0.22 6.02 5.30
N ILE A 50 -0.31 5.79 4.10
CA ILE A 50 0.50 5.70 2.88
C ILE A 50 1.23 7.03 2.64
N LYS A 51 0.56 8.15 2.80
CA LYS A 51 1.16 9.47 2.68
C LYS A 51 2.29 9.68 3.68
N ALA A 52 2.08 9.23 4.92
CA ALA A 52 3.09 9.38 5.99
C ALA A 52 4.35 8.57 5.71
N VAL A 53 4.23 7.39 5.11
CA VAL A 53 5.38 6.53 4.85
C VAL A 53 6.01 6.71 3.47
N ARG A 54 5.36 7.44 2.56
CA ARG A 54 5.85 7.66 1.20
C ARG A 54 7.26 8.28 1.18
N LYS A 55 7.55 9.14 2.14
CA LYS A 55 8.83 9.86 2.22
C LYS A 55 10.04 8.97 2.52
N PHE A 56 9.82 7.73 2.96
CA PHE A 56 10.92 6.83 3.36
C PHE A 56 11.57 6.11 2.18
N THR A 57 10.98 6.15 0.99
CA THR A 57 11.53 5.47 -0.18
C THR A 57 11.04 6.09 -1.48
N ASP A 58 11.80 5.91 -2.56
CA ASP A 58 11.39 6.26 -3.92
C ASP A 58 10.87 5.03 -4.67
N VAL A 59 10.89 3.86 -4.06
CA VAL A 59 10.37 2.63 -4.66
C VAL A 59 8.87 2.79 -4.95
N PRO A 60 8.38 2.40 -6.15
CA PRO A 60 6.96 2.53 -6.47
C PRO A 60 6.06 1.76 -5.50
N PHE A 61 4.93 2.38 -5.13
CA PHE A 61 3.90 1.76 -4.30
C PHE A 61 2.82 1.14 -5.16
N ASP A 62 2.67 -0.17 -5.06
CA ASP A 62 1.60 -0.94 -5.67
C ASP A 62 0.50 -1.11 -4.62
N VAL A 63 -0.58 -0.32 -4.75
CA VAL A 63 -1.66 -0.27 -3.77
C VAL A 63 -2.84 -1.09 -4.24
N HIS A 64 -3.18 -2.12 -3.48
CA HIS A 64 -4.30 -3.02 -3.77
C HIS A 64 -5.49 -2.64 -2.89
N LEU A 65 -6.55 -2.11 -3.51
CA LEU A 65 -7.74 -1.66 -2.80
C LEU A 65 -8.76 -2.78 -2.69
N MET A 66 -8.87 -3.36 -1.50
CA MET A 66 -9.89 -4.34 -1.15
C MET A 66 -10.95 -3.64 -0.30
N ILE A 67 -11.62 -2.66 -0.91
CA ILE A 67 -12.61 -1.80 -0.27
C ILE A 67 -13.89 -1.75 -1.10
N ASP A 68 -15.00 -1.33 -0.47
CA ASP A 68 -16.32 -1.35 -1.08
C ASP A 68 -16.46 -0.31 -2.20
N ASN A 69 -15.85 0.86 -2.06
CA ASN A 69 -15.95 1.97 -3.03
C ASN A 69 -14.58 2.43 -3.53
N PRO A 70 -13.82 1.57 -4.27
CA PRO A 70 -12.45 1.92 -4.66
C PRO A 70 -12.36 3.17 -5.53
N LEU A 71 -13.33 3.42 -6.42
CA LEU A 71 -13.30 4.60 -7.29
C LEU A 71 -13.45 5.90 -6.52
N ASP A 72 -14.22 5.89 -5.42
CA ASP A 72 -14.43 7.09 -4.59
C ASP A 72 -13.16 7.50 -3.85
N TYR A 73 -12.22 6.57 -3.64
CA TYR A 73 -11.00 6.81 -2.89
C TYR A 73 -9.73 6.76 -3.73
N ALA A 74 -9.83 6.40 -5.02
CA ALA A 74 -8.64 6.25 -5.88
C ALA A 74 -7.79 7.53 -5.91
N ASP A 75 -8.39 8.70 -6.03
CA ASP A 75 -7.66 9.96 -6.05
C ASP A 75 -6.94 10.22 -4.74
N ASP A 76 -7.54 9.86 -3.60
CA ASP A 76 -6.90 10.00 -2.30
C ASP A 76 -5.63 9.17 -2.21
N PHE A 77 -5.65 7.94 -2.73
CA PHE A 77 -4.48 7.06 -2.73
C PHE A 77 -3.42 7.51 -3.71
N ILE A 78 -3.81 8.02 -4.89
CA ILE A 78 -2.86 8.60 -5.84
C ILE A 78 -2.17 9.81 -5.21
N ASN A 79 -2.91 10.70 -4.58
CA ASN A 79 -2.37 11.88 -3.92
C ASN A 79 -1.50 11.52 -2.71
N ALA A 80 -1.73 10.37 -2.08
CA ALA A 80 -0.91 9.88 -0.98
C ALA A 80 0.43 9.30 -1.45
N GLY A 81 0.57 8.99 -2.74
CA GLY A 81 1.80 8.49 -3.31
C GLY A 81 1.73 7.13 -3.97
N ALA A 82 0.52 6.59 -4.22
CA ALA A 82 0.36 5.34 -4.94
C ALA A 82 0.78 5.52 -6.41
N ASP A 83 1.59 4.61 -6.89
CA ASP A 83 2.04 4.61 -8.30
C ASP A 83 1.19 3.64 -9.13
N ILE A 84 0.73 2.56 -8.52
CA ILE A 84 -0.12 1.55 -9.15
C ILE A 84 -1.31 1.29 -8.22
N ILE A 85 -2.53 1.25 -8.79
CA ILE A 85 -3.73 0.92 -8.02
C ILE A 85 -4.41 -0.29 -8.65
N LEU A 86 -4.64 -1.32 -7.83
CA LEU A 86 -5.37 -2.52 -8.22
C LEU A 86 -6.67 -2.60 -7.43
N SER A 87 -7.74 -3.06 -8.07
CA SER A 87 -9.02 -3.28 -7.39
C SER A 87 -9.67 -4.57 -7.89
N LEU A 88 -10.18 -5.37 -6.96
CA LEU A 88 -10.87 -6.61 -7.30
C LEU A 88 -12.28 -6.36 -7.84
N ILE A 89 -12.87 -5.21 -7.55
CA ILE A 89 -14.24 -4.90 -7.97
C ILE A 89 -14.35 -4.61 -9.47
N HIS A 90 -13.25 -4.19 -10.09
CA HIS A 90 -13.21 -3.74 -11.49
C HIS A 90 -12.39 -4.67 -12.39
N ILE A 91 -12.25 -5.90 -12.02
CA ILE A 91 -11.56 -6.90 -12.83
C ILE A 91 -12.48 -7.40 -13.95
#